data_b1af1a34e847d34f066773222e14a401
#
_entry.id   b1af1a34e847d34f066773222e14a401
#
_cell.length_a   1.000
_cell.length_b   1.000
_cell.length_c   1.000
_cell.angle_alpha   90.00
_cell.angle_beta   90.00
_cell.angle_gamma   90.00
#
_symmetry.space_group_name_H-M   'P 1'
#
loop_
_entity.id
_entity.type
_entity.pdbx_description
1 polymer ?
#
loop_
_entity_poly.entity_id
_entity_poly.type
_entity_poly.pdbx_seq_one_letter_code
_entity_poly.pdbx_strand_id
1 'polypeptide(L)'
;MDSSNMKPIVGVNPHQFEECREYLNKMRKVVDETYAAVESQVLHNQISELFDQHYKHLGQIVEIHEVFGGYTNRSFGVVLEKDGQRLDYFVRKYKAEATDHDVLMEHGLISHALKNGFNEAAGIFPTIDGRTFVRLNELKAGKTVSRIFTVYRFLKGKDKYTWIDNKSSPQEFVNLGDLLARFHKASCDFVPEGEQRKTEPKVKILIPDFPRIFKERAAQPLDTLFHANFNAILPTILKDMERLKIEPEEYEGLVEVPIHGDYHAGNVKFDGEDTVGLFDFDWSKIDARIFDICLGIVYCCGSWDMETDGVLRLDDCRNFLKGYNQALQSGPLPPLNETEKKVFVRMLGGAHFYLIYWLTELWYYLDVDNINSYEALSYLTHFLRGLNWLDNNADVLADLVK
;
A
#
# COMPACT_ATOMS: atom_id res chain seq x y z
N MET A 1 -26.00 14.87 -24.24
CA MET A 1 -25.44 15.92 -23.36
C MET A 1 -23.94 15.83 -23.51
N ASP A 2 -23.33 16.90 -23.94
CA ASP A 2 -21.92 16.99 -24.27
C ASP A 2 -21.09 16.83 -22.99
N SER A 3 -20.32 15.72 -22.88
CA SER A 3 -19.51 15.40 -21.72
C SER A 3 -18.31 16.35 -21.52
N SER A 4 -18.11 17.30 -22.46
CA SER A 4 -17.06 18.32 -22.40
C SER A 4 -17.30 19.39 -21.32
N ASN A 5 -18.47 19.43 -20.70
CA ASN A 5 -18.85 20.42 -19.68
C ASN A 5 -19.10 19.84 -18.29
N MET A 6 -18.71 18.59 -18.01
CA MET A 6 -18.63 18.16 -16.61
C MET A 6 -17.51 18.95 -15.95
N LYS A 7 -17.89 19.94 -15.15
CA LYS A 7 -16.94 20.55 -14.21
C LYS A 7 -16.37 19.40 -13.38
N PRO A 8 -15.04 19.31 -13.24
CA PRO A 8 -14.44 18.29 -12.40
C PRO A 8 -15.14 18.34 -11.03
N ILE A 9 -15.42 17.19 -10.47
CA ILE A 9 -15.89 17.07 -9.09
C ILE A 9 -14.90 17.91 -8.29
N VAL A 10 -15.40 18.96 -7.63
CA VAL A 10 -14.56 19.82 -6.80
C VAL A 10 -14.20 19.03 -5.56
N GLY A 11 -13.25 18.11 -5.70
CA GLY A 11 -12.60 17.47 -4.57
C GLY A 11 -11.73 18.50 -3.85
N VAL A 12 -11.72 18.43 -2.55
CA VAL A 12 -10.72 19.16 -1.74
C VAL A 12 -9.37 18.49 -2.03
N ASN A 13 -8.36 19.27 -2.37
CA ASN A 13 -7.00 18.77 -2.48
C ASN A 13 -6.60 18.12 -1.14
N PRO A 14 -6.04 16.87 -1.13
CA PRO A 14 -5.64 16.20 0.09
C PRO A 14 -4.74 17.05 1.02
N HIS A 15 -3.86 17.89 0.49
CA HIS A 15 -3.05 18.80 1.30
C HIS A 15 -3.89 19.85 2.03
N GLN A 16 -4.92 20.40 1.40
CA GLN A 16 -5.87 21.32 2.07
C GLN A 16 -6.71 20.54 3.10
N PHE A 17 -6.96 19.27 2.82
CA PHE A 17 -7.67 18.39 3.72
C PHE A 17 -6.81 18.01 4.93
N GLU A 18 -5.50 17.89 4.77
CA GLU A 18 -4.59 17.58 5.86
C GLU A 18 -4.57 18.66 6.92
N GLU A 19 -4.61 19.95 6.53
CA GLU A 19 -4.79 21.07 7.49
C GLU A 19 -6.14 20.98 8.22
N CYS A 20 -7.22 20.68 7.51
CA CYS A 20 -8.54 20.44 8.11
C CYS A 20 -8.53 19.18 8.99
N ARG A 21 -7.85 18.12 8.58
CA ARG A 21 -7.68 16.87 9.32
C ARG A 21 -6.86 17.07 10.59
N GLU A 22 -5.77 17.84 10.54
CA GLU A 22 -5.01 18.22 11.74
C GLU A 22 -5.87 19.03 12.71
N TYR A 23 -6.67 19.97 12.19
CA TYR A 23 -7.60 20.73 13.02
C TYR A 23 -8.68 19.83 13.64
N LEU A 24 -9.30 18.95 12.84
CA LEU A 24 -10.29 17.99 13.33
C LEU A 24 -9.68 16.98 14.29
N ASN A 25 -8.45 16.53 14.06
CA ASN A 25 -7.71 15.66 14.97
C ASN A 25 -7.34 16.37 16.27
N LYS A 26 -6.99 17.66 16.23
CA LYS A 26 -6.83 18.48 17.44
C LYS A 26 -8.14 18.62 18.21
N MET A 27 -9.26 18.81 17.51
CA MET A 27 -10.59 18.87 18.12
C MET A 27 -11.02 17.49 18.68
N ARG A 28 -10.81 16.41 17.93
CA ARG A 28 -10.99 15.02 18.40
C ARG A 28 -10.11 14.73 19.63
N LYS A 29 -8.87 15.14 19.61
CA LYS A 29 -7.95 14.92 20.73
C LYS A 29 -8.47 15.52 22.03
N VAL A 30 -9.16 16.67 21.96
CA VAL A 30 -9.82 17.28 23.13
C VAL A 30 -11.06 16.52 23.59
N VAL A 31 -11.80 15.90 22.64
CA VAL A 31 -13.01 15.10 22.95
C VAL A 31 -12.64 13.66 23.33
N ASP A 32 -11.60 13.10 22.68
CA ASP A 32 -11.20 11.69 22.81
C ASP A 32 -10.13 11.45 23.88
N GLU A 33 -9.59 12.47 24.56
CA GLU A 33 -8.57 12.25 25.61
C GLU A 33 -9.06 11.29 26.71
N THR A 34 -10.36 11.27 26.97
CA THR A 34 -10.94 10.35 27.96
C THR A 34 -11.16 8.94 27.37
N TYR A 35 -11.58 8.83 26.11
CA TYR A 35 -11.76 7.54 25.42
C TYR A 35 -10.45 6.97 24.93
N ALA A 36 -9.55 7.80 24.41
CA ALA A 36 -8.22 7.39 23.96
C ALA A 36 -7.37 6.84 25.12
N ALA A 37 -7.51 7.39 26.34
CA ALA A 37 -6.80 6.85 27.51
C ALA A 37 -7.24 5.42 27.86
N VAL A 38 -8.55 5.13 27.76
CA VAL A 38 -9.08 3.77 28.04
C VAL A 38 -8.70 2.80 26.93
N GLU A 39 -8.83 3.20 25.67
CA GLU A 39 -8.48 2.37 24.52
C GLU A 39 -6.97 2.12 24.45
N SER A 40 -6.15 3.14 24.69
CA SER A 40 -4.69 3.03 24.80
C SER A 40 -4.29 2.07 25.92
N GLN A 41 -4.95 2.11 27.08
CA GLN A 41 -4.66 1.19 28.19
C GLN A 41 -5.01 -0.26 27.84
N VAL A 42 -6.13 -0.49 27.15
CA VAL A 42 -6.53 -1.84 26.69
C VAL A 42 -5.50 -2.39 25.72
N LEU A 43 -5.02 -1.58 24.77
CA LEU A 43 -4.01 -1.97 23.79
C LEU A 43 -2.65 -2.21 24.44
N HIS A 44 -2.23 -1.38 25.40
CA HIS A 44 -1.00 -1.60 26.18
C HIS A 44 -1.08 -2.93 26.93
N ASN A 45 -2.23 -3.26 27.52
CA ASN A 45 -2.42 -4.54 28.21
C ASN A 45 -2.34 -5.72 27.22
N GLN A 46 -2.92 -5.60 26.02
CA GLN A 46 -2.81 -6.64 24.98
C GLN A 46 -1.37 -6.86 24.52
N ILE A 47 -0.60 -5.78 24.33
CA ILE A 47 0.81 -5.89 23.95
C ILE A 47 1.63 -6.49 25.10
N SER A 48 1.37 -6.09 26.34
CA SER A 48 2.03 -6.67 27.51
C SER A 48 1.74 -8.17 27.60
N GLU A 49 0.47 -8.57 27.45
CA GLU A 49 0.08 -9.98 27.42
C GLU A 49 0.74 -10.75 26.28
N LEU A 50 0.82 -10.15 25.08
CA LEU A 50 1.49 -10.72 23.90
C LEU A 50 2.94 -11.08 24.21
N PHE A 51 3.69 -10.14 24.81
CA PHE A 51 5.11 -10.36 25.12
C PHE A 51 5.28 -11.34 26.29
N ASP A 52 4.53 -11.22 27.35
CA ASP A 52 4.64 -12.08 28.52
C ASP A 52 4.35 -13.55 28.19
N GLN A 53 3.37 -13.80 27.33
CA GLN A 53 2.97 -15.17 26.98
C GLN A 53 3.77 -15.76 25.82
N HIS A 54 4.12 -14.96 24.81
CA HIS A 54 4.63 -15.48 23.54
C HIS A 54 6.03 -15.01 23.17
N TYR A 55 6.51 -13.88 23.71
CA TYR A 55 7.77 -13.26 23.32
C TYR A 55 8.69 -12.93 24.50
N LYS A 56 8.47 -13.48 25.68
CA LYS A 56 9.29 -13.23 26.89
C LYS A 56 10.78 -13.47 26.70
N HIS A 57 11.18 -14.29 25.72
CA HIS A 57 12.56 -14.56 25.37
C HIS A 57 13.28 -13.35 24.74
N LEU A 58 12.52 -12.35 24.24
CA LEU A 58 13.07 -11.14 23.64
C LEU A 58 13.51 -10.09 24.67
N GLY A 59 12.93 -10.09 25.88
CA GLY A 59 13.27 -9.15 26.96
C GLY A 59 12.02 -8.69 27.73
N GLN A 60 12.21 -7.68 28.59
CA GLN A 60 11.14 -7.05 29.37
C GLN A 60 10.72 -5.73 28.72
N ILE A 61 9.42 -5.46 28.68
CA ILE A 61 8.91 -4.21 28.12
C ILE A 61 9.30 -3.03 29.01
N VAL A 62 9.90 -2.00 28.41
CA VAL A 62 10.26 -0.73 29.05
C VAL A 62 9.35 0.38 28.55
N GLU A 63 8.96 0.34 27.26
CA GLU A 63 8.17 1.38 26.63
C GLU A 63 7.30 0.80 25.52
N ILE A 64 6.08 1.31 25.38
CA ILE A 64 5.17 1.05 24.26
C ILE A 64 4.67 2.39 23.77
N HIS A 65 4.76 2.63 22.47
CA HIS A 65 4.19 3.81 21.81
C HIS A 65 3.48 3.41 20.53
N GLU A 66 2.37 4.06 20.22
CA GLU A 66 1.64 3.83 18.98
C GLU A 66 2.35 4.52 17.81
N VAL A 67 2.51 3.82 16.69
CA VAL A 67 3.04 4.35 15.43
C VAL A 67 1.84 4.67 14.55
N PHE A 68 1.61 5.95 14.33
CA PHE A 68 0.52 6.43 13.51
C PHE A 68 0.92 6.43 12.03
N GLY A 69 0.02 6.01 11.17
CA GLY A 69 0.17 5.99 9.71
C GLY A 69 -0.43 4.70 9.15
N GLY A 70 -1.25 4.77 8.15
CA GLY A 70 -1.97 3.64 7.56
C GLY A 70 -3.43 3.59 7.98
N TYR A 71 -4.26 3.12 7.04
CA TYR A 71 -5.72 3.10 7.20
C TYR A 71 -6.24 1.79 7.79
N THR A 72 -5.49 0.70 7.70
CA THR A 72 -6.04 -0.65 7.92
C THR A 72 -5.46 -1.37 9.13
N ASN A 73 -4.16 -1.27 9.37
CA ASN A 73 -3.48 -1.94 10.47
C ASN A 73 -3.16 -0.95 11.59
N ARG A 74 -3.04 -1.43 12.83
CA ARG A 74 -2.49 -0.64 13.94
C ARG A 74 -1.08 -1.10 14.24
N SER A 75 -0.20 -0.15 14.51
CA SER A 75 1.23 -0.40 14.66
C SER A 75 1.77 0.21 15.95
N PHE A 76 2.73 -0.46 16.57
CA PHE A 76 3.32 -0.04 17.83
C PHE A 76 4.83 -0.22 17.80
N GLY A 77 5.55 0.76 18.31
CA GLY A 77 6.94 0.61 18.71
C GLY A 77 6.98 0.06 20.14
N VAL A 78 7.79 -0.97 20.36
CA VAL A 78 7.99 -1.57 21.68
C VAL A 78 9.47 -1.61 21.97
N VAL A 79 9.88 -0.97 23.07
CA VAL A 79 11.27 -1.02 23.56
C VAL A 79 11.36 -2.10 24.63
N LEU A 80 12.25 -3.06 24.41
CA LEU A 80 12.54 -4.11 25.38
C LEU A 80 13.92 -3.88 26.00
N GLU A 81 14.07 -4.27 27.27
CA GLU A 81 15.36 -4.40 27.92
C GLU A 81 15.73 -5.87 28.07
N LYS A 82 16.93 -6.23 27.61
CA LYS A 82 17.50 -7.55 27.76
C LYS A 82 19.01 -7.43 27.99
N ASP A 83 19.51 -8.05 29.06
CA ASP A 83 20.94 -8.05 29.41
C ASP A 83 21.56 -6.65 29.51
N GLY A 84 20.77 -5.66 30.00
CA GLY A 84 21.16 -4.25 30.12
C GLY A 84 21.16 -3.47 28.80
N GLN A 85 20.67 -4.05 27.70
CA GLN A 85 20.54 -3.39 26.41
C GLN A 85 19.08 -3.08 26.09
N ARG A 86 18.83 -1.92 25.52
CA ARG A 86 17.51 -1.54 24.98
C ARG A 86 17.46 -1.88 23.48
N LEU A 87 16.42 -2.59 23.10
CA LEU A 87 16.19 -3.08 21.75
C LEU A 87 14.79 -2.66 21.29
N ASP A 88 14.71 -2.10 20.07
CA ASP A 88 13.47 -1.64 19.48
C ASP A 88 12.84 -2.74 18.65
N TYR A 89 11.53 -2.92 18.82
CA TYR A 89 10.70 -3.85 18.09
C TYR A 89 9.50 -3.13 17.50
N PHE A 90 8.96 -3.66 16.42
CA PHE A 90 7.74 -3.18 15.80
C PHE A 90 6.66 -4.25 15.93
N VAL A 91 5.50 -3.88 16.43
CA VAL A 91 4.34 -4.78 16.58
C VAL A 91 3.24 -4.32 15.65
N ARG A 92 2.74 -5.22 14.82
CA ARG A 92 1.57 -4.99 13.99
C ARG A 92 0.37 -5.77 14.54
N LYS A 93 -0.73 -5.05 14.72
CA LYS A 93 -2.07 -5.61 14.89
C LYS A 93 -2.78 -5.51 13.56
N TYR A 94 -3.03 -6.65 12.93
CA TYR A 94 -3.64 -6.69 11.61
C TYR A 94 -5.12 -6.29 11.64
N LYS A 95 -5.60 -5.80 10.49
CA LYS A 95 -7.03 -5.55 10.23
C LYS A 95 -7.88 -6.79 10.50
N ALA A 96 -9.19 -6.59 10.69
CA ALA A 96 -10.11 -7.68 11.05
C ALA A 96 -10.18 -8.79 9.99
N GLU A 97 -10.10 -8.40 8.75
CA GLU A 97 -10.27 -9.22 7.56
C GLU A 97 -9.01 -10.06 7.23
N ALA A 98 -7.88 -9.78 7.90
CA ALA A 98 -6.64 -10.51 7.68
C ALA A 98 -6.81 -12.01 8.02
N THR A 99 -6.50 -12.86 7.05
CA THR A 99 -6.53 -14.31 7.23
C THR A 99 -5.15 -14.85 7.61
N ASP A 100 -5.11 -16.03 8.23
CA ASP A 100 -3.85 -16.71 8.52
C ASP A 100 -3.05 -16.97 7.23
N HIS A 101 -3.75 -17.27 6.14
CA HIS A 101 -3.13 -17.54 4.85
C HIS A 101 -2.41 -16.33 4.27
N ASP A 102 -3.03 -15.12 4.37
CA ASP A 102 -2.44 -13.87 3.90
C ASP A 102 -1.20 -13.51 4.72
N VAL A 103 -1.29 -13.65 6.06
CA VAL A 103 -0.17 -13.37 6.97
C VAL A 103 0.98 -14.36 6.78
N LEU A 104 0.68 -15.65 6.60
CA LEU A 104 1.70 -16.65 6.29
C LEU A 104 2.37 -16.41 4.95
N MET A 105 1.61 -15.95 3.94
CA MET A 105 2.16 -15.56 2.64
C MET A 105 3.14 -14.39 2.78
N GLU A 106 2.75 -13.33 3.48
CA GLU A 106 3.61 -12.18 3.78
C GLU A 106 4.89 -12.62 4.50
N HIS A 107 4.77 -13.42 5.56
CA HIS A 107 5.90 -13.86 6.36
C HIS A 107 6.86 -14.78 5.60
N GLY A 108 6.32 -15.68 4.80
CA GLY A 108 7.12 -16.54 3.94
C GLY A 108 7.91 -15.75 2.90
N LEU A 109 7.26 -14.77 2.27
CA LEU A 109 7.89 -13.89 1.30
C LEU A 109 9.01 -13.03 1.92
N ILE A 110 8.74 -12.36 3.04
CA ILE A 110 9.75 -11.56 3.75
C ILE A 110 10.95 -12.43 4.14
N SER A 111 10.71 -13.62 4.69
CA SER A 111 11.77 -14.53 5.11
C SER A 111 12.61 -15.01 3.92
N HIS A 112 11.98 -15.29 2.78
CA HIS A 112 12.65 -15.68 1.54
C HIS A 112 13.51 -14.53 0.98
N ALA A 113 12.95 -13.32 0.89
CA ALA A 113 13.68 -12.15 0.40
C ALA A 113 14.91 -11.84 1.26
N LEU A 114 14.79 -11.90 2.59
CA LEU A 114 15.90 -11.75 3.53
C LEU A 114 16.98 -12.81 3.31
N LYS A 115 16.60 -14.07 3.15
CA LYS A 115 17.53 -15.19 2.86
C LYS A 115 18.31 -14.97 1.57
N ASN A 116 17.70 -14.32 0.59
CA ASN A 116 18.30 -13.99 -0.71
C ASN A 116 19.00 -12.60 -0.71
N GLY A 117 19.26 -12.02 0.47
CA GLY A 117 20.09 -10.82 0.63
C GLY A 117 19.35 -9.48 0.54
N PHE A 118 18.00 -9.48 0.48
CA PHE A 118 17.23 -8.25 0.59
C PHE A 118 17.06 -7.86 2.07
N ASN A 119 18.05 -7.15 2.60
CA ASN A 119 18.14 -6.83 4.03
C ASN A 119 17.25 -5.65 4.46
N GLU A 120 16.64 -4.97 3.53
CA GLU A 120 15.74 -3.84 3.74
C GLU A 120 14.36 -4.23 4.29
N ALA A 121 13.96 -5.50 4.18
CA ALA A 121 12.70 -5.96 4.76
C ALA A 121 12.78 -6.11 6.29
N ALA A 122 11.66 -5.84 6.97
CA ALA A 122 11.53 -6.05 8.41
C ALA A 122 11.37 -7.55 8.73
N GLY A 123 12.43 -8.18 9.25
CA GLY A 123 12.37 -9.59 9.65
C GLY A 123 11.38 -9.84 10.80
N ILE A 124 10.72 -11.00 10.76
CA ILE A 124 9.74 -11.42 11.76
C ILE A 124 10.46 -12.13 12.92
N PHE A 125 10.10 -11.78 14.15
CA PHE A 125 10.52 -12.52 15.33
C PHE A 125 9.54 -13.66 15.62
N PRO A 126 10.02 -14.91 15.71
CA PRO A 126 9.17 -16.01 16.07
C PRO A 126 8.77 -15.95 17.56
N THR A 127 7.60 -16.47 17.86
CA THR A 127 7.17 -16.74 19.23
C THR A 127 8.05 -17.80 19.90
N ILE A 128 7.91 -18.00 21.19
CA ILE A 128 8.66 -19.01 21.96
C ILE A 128 8.42 -20.44 21.45
N ASP A 129 7.27 -20.69 20.82
CA ASP A 129 6.89 -21.98 20.19
C ASP A 129 7.12 -22.02 18.67
N GLY A 130 7.83 -21.01 18.12
CA GLY A 130 8.27 -20.97 16.71
C GLY A 130 7.24 -20.46 15.71
N ARG A 131 6.05 -20.02 16.13
CA ARG A 131 5.05 -19.41 15.25
C ARG A 131 5.49 -17.98 14.87
N THR A 132 5.03 -17.50 13.72
CA THR A 132 5.36 -16.16 13.24
C THR A 132 4.32 -15.11 13.60
N PHE A 133 3.16 -15.51 14.13
CA PHE A 133 2.10 -14.62 14.62
C PHE A 133 1.34 -15.24 15.79
N VAL A 134 0.56 -14.41 16.47
CA VAL A 134 -0.33 -14.79 17.58
C VAL A 134 -1.74 -14.27 17.30
N ARG A 135 -2.76 -15.06 17.66
CA ARG A 135 -4.14 -14.58 17.73
C ARG A 135 -4.51 -14.25 19.16
N LEU A 136 -4.90 -13.01 19.40
CA LEU A 136 -5.49 -12.57 20.66
C LEU A 136 -6.96 -12.23 20.44
N ASN A 137 -7.77 -12.52 21.45
CA ASN A 137 -9.18 -12.18 21.45
C ASN A 137 -9.38 -10.79 22.08
N GLU A 138 -10.24 -9.99 21.45
CA GLU A 138 -10.68 -8.71 21.98
C GLU A 138 -12.20 -8.61 21.99
N LEU A 139 -12.75 -7.80 22.87
CA LEU A 139 -14.18 -7.52 22.92
C LEU A 139 -14.47 -6.24 22.12
N LYS A 140 -15.14 -6.35 20.98
CA LYS A 140 -15.59 -5.21 20.17
C LYS A 140 -17.13 -5.24 20.07
N ALA A 141 -17.79 -4.17 20.50
CA ALA A 141 -19.26 -4.04 20.46
C ALA A 141 -20.00 -5.26 21.08
N GLY A 142 -19.49 -5.80 22.21
CA GLY A 142 -20.08 -6.95 22.90
C GLY A 142 -19.83 -8.31 22.22
N LYS A 143 -19.04 -8.37 21.15
CA LYS A 143 -18.64 -9.61 20.47
C LYS A 143 -17.16 -9.87 20.65
N THR A 144 -16.80 -11.13 20.86
CA THR A 144 -15.40 -11.54 20.84
C THR A 144 -14.92 -11.63 19.41
N VAL A 145 -13.90 -10.84 19.07
CA VAL A 145 -13.20 -10.86 17.77
C VAL A 145 -11.76 -11.28 17.97
N SER A 146 -11.24 -12.08 17.05
CA SER A 146 -9.85 -12.54 17.07
C SER A 146 -9.01 -11.61 16.17
N ARG A 147 -7.86 -11.15 16.68
CA ARG A 147 -6.92 -10.29 15.95
C ARG A 147 -5.56 -10.97 15.84
N ILE A 148 -4.90 -10.81 14.71
CA ILE A 148 -3.53 -11.29 14.50
C ILE A 148 -2.54 -10.22 14.94
N PHE A 149 -1.50 -10.65 15.66
CA PHE A 149 -0.38 -9.83 16.07
C PHE A 149 0.92 -10.46 15.61
N THR A 150 1.83 -9.63 15.09
CA THR A 150 3.17 -10.04 14.69
C THR A 150 4.20 -9.07 15.23
N VAL A 151 5.35 -9.60 15.64
CA VAL A 151 6.50 -8.81 16.07
C VAL A 151 7.56 -8.82 14.99
N TYR A 152 7.97 -7.63 14.56
CA TYR A 152 8.95 -7.41 13.52
C TYR A 152 10.21 -6.73 14.07
N ARG A 153 11.32 -6.91 13.36
CA ARG A 153 12.51 -6.09 13.54
C ARG A 153 12.15 -4.61 13.24
N PHE A 154 12.51 -3.74 14.16
CA PHE A 154 12.40 -2.31 13.93
C PHE A 154 13.37 -1.88 12.82
N LEU A 155 12.85 -1.27 11.77
CA LEU A 155 13.66 -0.75 10.67
C LEU A 155 14.23 0.61 11.05
N LYS A 156 15.56 0.74 10.93
CA LYS A 156 16.25 2.03 11.09
C LYS A 156 16.01 2.90 9.87
N GLY A 157 16.23 4.19 10.03
CA GLY A 157 15.99 5.19 8.99
C GLY A 157 14.80 6.10 9.33
N LYS A 158 14.53 7.05 8.45
CA LYS A 158 13.50 8.07 8.62
C LYS A 158 12.31 7.82 7.70
N ASP A 159 11.11 8.06 8.19
CA ASP A 159 9.91 8.25 7.38
C ASP A 159 9.98 9.66 6.80
N LYS A 160 10.35 9.75 5.53
CA LYS A 160 10.63 11.02 4.86
C LYS A 160 9.44 11.53 4.07
N TYR A 161 8.64 10.60 3.57
CA TYR A 161 7.54 10.84 2.66
C TYR A 161 6.28 10.11 3.10
N THR A 162 5.17 10.52 2.52
CA THR A 162 3.91 9.78 2.54
C THR A 162 3.55 9.41 1.09
N TRP A 163 2.46 8.71 0.89
CA TRP A 163 1.95 8.44 -0.45
C TRP A 163 1.34 9.70 -1.14
N ILE A 164 1.07 10.77 -0.37
CA ILE A 164 0.60 12.08 -0.84
C ILE A 164 1.76 13.07 -0.92
N ASP A 165 2.57 13.17 0.11
CA ASP A 165 3.78 13.99 0.12
C ASP A 165 4.95 13.15 -0.40
N ASN A 166 5.11 13.17 -1.72
CA ASN A 166 6.02 12.28 -2.46
C ASN A 166 7.07 13.05 -3.29
N LYS A 167 7.45 14.26 -2.85
CA LYS A 167 8.44 15.11 -3.55
C LYS A 167 9.88 14.67 -3.23
N SER A 168 10.27 13.52 -3.73
CA SER A 168 11.63 12.98 -3.60
C SER A 168 12.62 13.73 -4.51
N SER A 169 13.92 13.65 -4.19
CA SER A 169 14.97 14.15 -5.09
C SER A 169 15.11 13.25 -6.32
N PRO A 170 15.74 13.72 -7.41
CA PRO A 170 16.01 12.87 -8.57
C PRO A 170 16.79 11.58 -8.23
N GLN A 171 17.70 11.64 -7.28
CA GLN A 171 18.46 10.47 -6.83
C GLN A 171 17.61 9.52 -6.01
N GLU A 172 16.72 10.04 -5.18
CA GLU A 172 15.79 9.21 -4.40
C GLU A 172 14.81 8.46 -5.30
N PHE A 173 14.35 9.06 -6.42
CA PHE A 173 13.55 8.31 -7.40
C PHE A 173 14.33 7.17 -8.05
N VAL A 174 15.63 7.36 -8.34
CA VAL A 174 16.50 6.27 -8.80
C VAL A 174 16.59 5.18 -7.72
N ASN A 175 16.80 5.56 -6.47
CA ASN A 175 16.92 4.62 -5.36
C ASN A 175 15.61 3.89 -5.05
N LEU A 176 14.45 4.53 -5.22
CA LEU A 176 13.14 3.87 -5.12
C LEU A 176 12.96 2.81 -6.20
N GLY A 177 13.30 3.13 -7.45
CA GLY A 177 13.26 2.14 -8.54
C GLY A 177 14.21 0.97 -8.32
N ASP A 178 15.43 1.24 -7.86
CA ASP A 178 16.43 0.23 -7.51
C ASP A 178 15.94 -0.69 -6.38
N LEU A 179 15.38 -0.12 -5.32
CA LEU A 179 14.85 -0.88 -4.18
C LEU A 179 13.76 -1.88 -4.62
N LEU A 180 12.79 -1.43 -5.43
CA LEU A 180 11.74 -2.30 -5.96
C LEU A 180 12.32 -3.42 -6.80
N ALA A 181 13.28 -3.12 -7.69
CA ALA A 181 13.92 -4.11 -8.53
C ALA A 181 14.72 -5.14 -7.70
N ARG A 182 15.43 -4.69 -6.65
CA ARG A 182 16.17 -5.59 -5.74
C ARG A 182 15.22 -6.50 -4.97
N PHE A 183 14.07 -6.00 -4.53
CA PHE A 183 13.03 -6.83 -3.92
C PHE A 183 12.51 -7.88 -4.91
N HIS A 184 12.13 -7.50 -6.13
CA HIS A 184 11.67 -8.44 -7.15
C HIS A 184 12.73 -9.51 -7.47
N LYS A 185 14.01 -9.13 -7.56
CA LYS A 185 15.12 -10.08 -7.80
C LYS A 185 15.30 -11.06 -6.66
N ALA A 186 15.28 -10.58 -5.43
CA ALA A 186 15.51 -11.41 -4.25
C ALA A 186 14.35 -12.38 -3.98
N SER A 187 13.17 -12.09 -4.54
CA SER A 187 11.96 -12.87 -4.32
C SER A 187 11.47 -13.66 -5.53
N CYS A 188 12.07 -13.48 -6.73
CA CYS A 188 11.52 -14.02 -7.98
C CYS A 188 11.38 -15.55 -8.04
N ASP A 189 12.11 -16.29 -7.23
CA ASP A 189 12.06 -17.74 -7.10
C ASP A 189 11.26 -18.23 -5.86
N PHE A 190 10.56 -17.31 -5.19
CA PHE A 190 9.71 -17.65 -4.05
C PHE A 190 8.54 -18.54 -4.47
N VAL A 191 8.40 -19.67 -3.83
CA VAL A 191 7.28 -20.60 -3.99
C VAL A 191 6.57 -20.71 -2.64
N PRO A 192 5.29 -20.29 -2.56
CA PRO A 192 4.50 -20.44 -1.33
C PRO A 192 4.36 -21.89 -0.90
N GLU A 193 4.52 -22.17 0.37
CA GLU A 193 4.42 -23.51 0.94
C GLU A 193 3.20 -23.65 1.87
N GLY A 194 2.58 -24.82 1.87
CA GLY A 194 1.48 -25.15 2.77
C GLY A 194 0.29 -24.20 2.65
N GLU A 195 0.03 -23.44 3.68
CA GLU A 195 -1.11 -22.49 3.76
C GLU A 195 -0.79 -21.08 3.27
N GLN A 196 0.44 -20.83 2.82
CA GLN A 196 0.87 -19.53 2.30
C GLN A 196 0.14 -19.19 0.99
N ARG A 197 -0.84 -18.32 1.02
CA ARG A 197 -1.57 -17.86 -0.18
C ARG A 197 -2.19 -16.50 0.06
N LYS A 198 -2.24 -15.67 -0.99
CA LYS A 198 -2.98 -14.43 -0.98
C LYS A 198 -4.44 -14.68 -1.35
N THR A 199 -5.37 -14.10 -0.59
CA THR A 199 -6.81 -14.21 -0.86
C THR A 199 -7.26 -13.27 -1.98
N GLU A 200 -6.60 -12.13 -2.14
CA GLU A 200 -6.86 -11.22 -3.26
C GLU A 200 -6.44 -11.86 -4.60
N PRO A 201 -7.32 -11.83 -5.63
CA PRO A 201 -7.00 -12.38 -6.95
C PRO A 201 -5.82 -11.65 -7.62
N LYS A 202 -5.15 -12.34 -8.56
CA LYS A 202 -4.16 -11.70 -9.44
C LYS A 202 -4.80 -10.60 -10.28
N VAL A 203 -3.99 -9.59 -10.66
CA VAL A 203 -4.45 -8.45 -11.46
C VAL A 203 -5.07 -8.86 -12.79
N LYS A 204 -4.61 -9.96 -13.40
CA LYS A 204 -5.21 -10.52 -14.63
C LYS A 204 -6.65 -11.01 -14.46
N ILE A 205 -7.09 -11.25 -13.23
CA ILE A 205 -8.47 -11.60 -12.88
C ILE A 205 -9.20 -10.37 -12.34
N LEU A 206 -8.56 -9.62 -11.44
CA LEU A 206 -9.15 -8.55 -10.69
C LEU A 206 -9.46 -7.32 -11.57
N ILE A 207 -8.50 -6.85 -12.37
CA ILE A 207 -8.69 -5.65 -13.22
C ILE A 207 -9.83 -5.84 -14.23
N PRO A 208 -9.92 -6.97 -14.97
CA PRO A 208 -11.06 -7.23 -15.86
C PRO A 208 -12.41 -7.33 -15.14
N ASP A 209 -12.43 -7.63 -13.84
CA ASP A 209 -13.67 -7.75 -13.03
C ASP A 209 -14.12 -6.41 -12.41
N PHE A 210 -13.28 -5.37 -12.40
CA PHE A 210 -13.64 -4.06 -11.84
C PHE A 210 -14.95 -3.47 -12.38
N PRO A 211 -15.29 -3.59 -13.68
CA PRO A 211 -16.59 -3.09 -14.17
C PRO A 211 -17.78 -3.71 -13.46
N ARG A 212 -17.74 -4.99 -13.11
CA ARG A 212 -18.78 -5.67 -12.34
C ARG A 212 -18.78 -5.16 -10.89
N ILE A 213 -17.60 -5.18 -10.24
CA ILE A 213 -17.43 -4.76 -8.86
C ILE A 213 -17.93 -3.31 -8.65
N PHE A 214 -17.55 -2.39 -9.52
CA PHE A 214 -17.95 -0.98 -9.39
C PHE A 214 -19.46 -0.78 -9.61
N LYS A 215 -20.07 -1.53 -10.52
CA LYS A 215 -21.53 -1.52 -10.68
C LYS A 215 -22.26 -2.05 -9.45
N GLU A 216 -21.73 -3.10 -8.82
CA GLU A 216 -22.31 -3.65 -7.58
C GLU A 216 -22.19 -2.67 -6.41
N ARG A 217 -21.06 -1.96 -6.27
CA ARG A 217 -20.87 -0.90 -5.27
C ARG A 217 -21.82 0.27 -5.51
N ALA A 218 -21.91 0.72 -6.76
CA ALA A 218 -22.82 1.78 -7.16
C ALA A 218 -24.31 1.47 -6.98
N ALA A 219 -24.68 0.20 -6.96
CA ALA A 219 -26.06 -0.24 -6.73
C ALA A 219 -26.48 -0.27 -5.25
N GLN A 220 -25.55 -0.02 -4.31
CA GLN A 220 -25.89 0.00 -2.90
C GLN A 220 -26.77 1.21 -2.56
N PRO A 221 -27.79 1.06 -1.69
CA PRO A 221 -28.72 2.14 -1.37
C PRO A 221 -28.14 3.07 -0.29
N LEU A 222 -27.08 3.81 -0.63
CA LEU A 222 -26.42 4.74 0.27
C LEU A 222 -26.71 6.19 -0.10
N ASP A 223 -27.02 7.01 0.90
CA ASP A 223 -27.22 8.46 0.75
C ASP A 223 -26.05 9.22 1.34
N THR A 224 -24.92 9.18 0.62
CA THR A 224 -23.70 9.90 1.00
C THR A 224 -23.18 10.72 -0.18
N LEU A 225 -22.44 11.79 0.12
CA LEU A 225 -21.84 12.64 -0.91
C LEU A 225 -20.86 11.85 -1.81
N PHE A 226 -20.05 10.97 -1.22
CA PHE A 226 -19.15 10.10 -1.99
C PHE A 226 -19.93 9.20 -2.95
N HIS A 227 -20.95 8.48 -2.44
CA HIS A 227 -21.73 7.54 -3.23
C HIS A 227 -22.46 8.22 -4.41
N ALA A 228 -23.07 9.39 -4.18
CA ALA A 228 -23.74 10.16 -5.23
C ALA A 228 -22.76 10.57 -6.35
N ASN A 229 -21.56 11.04 -5.98
CA ASN A 229 -20.52 11.42 -6.94
C ASN A 229 -19.93 10.20 -7.66
N PHE A 230 -19.65 9.12 -6.94
CA PHE A 230 -19.16 7.87 -7.55
C PHE A 230 -20.13 7.36 -8.61
N ASN A 231 -21.43 7.33 -8.30
CA ASN A 231 -22.47 6.95 -9.26
C ASN A 231 -22.51 7.86 -10.50
N ALA A 232 -22.36 9.16 -10.30
CA ALA A 232 -22.39 10.12 -11.40
C ALA A 232 -21.22 9.95 -12.39
N ILE A 233 -20.03 9.56 -11.90
CA ILE A 233 -18.82 9.41 -12.72
C ILE A 233 -18.59 7.98 -13.20
N LEU A 234 -19.28 6.98 -12.67
CA LEU A 234 -19.07 5.57 -13.02
C LEU A 234 -19.11 5.30 -14.52
N PRO A 235 -20.02 5.90 -15.34
CA PRO A 235 -20.01 5.71 -16.79
C PRO A 235 -18.68 6.11 -17.45
N THR A 236 -18.04 7.18 -16.95
CA THR A 236 -16.72 7.62 -17.44
C THR A 236 -15.64 6.62 -17.07
N ILE A 237 -15.62 6.16 -15.82
CA ILE A 237 -14.67 5.13 -15.35
C ILE A 237 -14.78 3.87 -16.21
N LEU A 238 -16.00 3.39 -16.46
CA LEU A 238 -16.23 2.20 -17.29
C LEU A 238 -15.77 2.37 -18.75
N LYS A 239 -15.94 3.57 -19.31
CA LYS A 239 -15.43 3.89 -20.64
C LYS A 239 -13.91 3.87 -20.70
N ASP A 240 -13.23 4.42 -19.67
CA ASP A 240 -11.77 4.41 -19.59
C ASP A 240 -11.23 3.00 -19.37
N MET A 241 -11.92 2.17 -18.60
CA MET A 241 -11.57 0.75 -18.44
C MET A 241 -11.60 -0.02 -19.77
N GLU A 242 -12.63 0.21 -20.58
CA GLU A 242 -12.72 -0.43 -21.91
C GLU A 242 -11.59 0.04 -22.84
N ARG A 243 -11.28 1.33 -22.82
CA ARG A 243 -10.22 1.92 -23.63
C ARG A 243 -8.81 1.45 -23.26
N LEU A 244 -8.55 1.30 -21.95
CA LEU A 244 -7.25 0.89 -21.40
C LEU A 244 -7.16 -0.61 -21.12
N LYS A 245 -8.10 -1.38 -21.65
CA LYS A 245 -8.15 -2.81 -21.49
C LYS A 245 -6.86 -3.49 -21.97
N ILE A 246 -6.38 -4.44 -21.17
CA ILE A 246 -5.32 -5.38 -21.53
C ILE A 246 -6.03 -6.69 -21.89
N GLU A 247 -5.71 -7.24 -23.06
CA GLU A 247 -6.36 -8.47 -23.51
C GLU A 247 -5.80 -9.70 -22.76
N PRO A 248 -6.59 -10.77 -22.61
CA PRO A 248 -6.17 -11.96 -21.86
C PRO A 248 -4.84 -12.54 -22.34
N GLU A 249 -4.61 -12.55 -23.66
CA GLU A 249 -3.39 -13.10 -24.26
C GLU A 249 -2.15 -12.23 -23.92
N GLU A 250 -2.33 -10.94 -23.68
CA GLU A 250 -1.24 -10.05 -23.26
C GLU A 250 -0.86 -10.29 -21.81
N TYR A 251 -1.83 -10.63 -20.94
CA TYR A 251 -1.51 -11.01 -19.55
C TYR A 251 -0.64 -12.26 -19.47
N GLU A 252 -0.81 -13.23 -20.37
CA GLU A 252 0.00 -14.46 -20.38
C GLU A 252 1.47 -14.19 -20.77
N GLY A 253 1.76 -13.06 -21.41
CA GLY A 253 3.13 -12.65 -21.74
C GLY A 253 3.85 -11.83 -20.66
N LEU A 254 3.20 -11.54 -19.55
CA LEU A 254 3.78 -10.76 -18.44
C LEU A 254 4.62 -11.64 -17.51
N VAL A 255 5.71 -11.09 -17.00
CA VAL A 255 6.55 -11.78 -16.01
C VAL A 255 5.91 -11.65 -14.63
N GLU A 256 5.54 -12.79 -14.06
CA GLU A 256 5.01 -12.89 -12.70
C GLU A 256 6.15 -13.11 -11.70
N VAL A 257 6.17 -12.31 -10.64
CA VAL A 257 7.06 -12.41 -9.47
C VAL A 257 6.27 -12.05 -8.21
N PRO A 258 6.78 -12.31 -7.02
CA PRO A 258 6.26 -11.64 -5.84
C PRO A 258 6.37 -10.12 -5.99
N ILE A 259 5.24 -9.44 -5.88
CA ILE A 259 5.11 -7.98 -5.91
C ILE A 259 4.84 -7.45 -4.52
N HIS A 260 5.17 -6.17 -4.27
CA HIS A 260 4.82 -5.51 -3.02
C HIS A 260 3.31 -5.23 -2.95
N GLY A 261 2.71 -4.78 -4.05
CA GLY A 261 1.28 -4.53 -4.18
C GLY A 261 0.79 -3.21 -3.56
N ASP A 262 1.67 -2.51 -2.82
CA ASP A 262 1.44 -1.18 -2.25
C ASP A 262 2.75 -0.38 -2.15
N TYR A 263 3.52 -0.36 -3.26
CA TYR A 263 4.85 0.25 -3.26
C TYR A 263 4.78 1.76 -3.43
N HIS A 264 5.06 2.50 -2.34
CA HIS A 264 5.17 3.96 -2.36
C HIS A 264 6.24 4.46 -1.37
N ALA A 265 6.67 5.71 -1.52
CA ALA A 265 7.73 6.29 -0.70
C ALA A 265 7.42 6.32 0.81
N GLY A 266 6.13 6.31 1.19
CA GLY A 266 5.69 6.22 2.59
C GLY A 266 5.91 4.85 3.22
N ASN A 267 6.14 3.79 2.42
CA ASN A 267 6.49 2.44 2.88
C ASN A 267 8.00 2.18 2.86
N VAL A 268 8.82 3.25 2.68
CA VAL A 268 10.29 3.16 2.58
C VAL A 268 10.95 3.97 3.69
N LYS A 269 11.97 3.40 4.34
CA LYS A 269 12.87 4.12 5.26
C LYS A 269 14.07 4.66 4.49
N PHE A 270 14.46 5.89 4.84
CA PHE A 270 15.58 6.60 4.23
C PHE A 270 16.69 6.92 5.23
N ASP A 271 17.94 6.86 4.76
CA ASP A 271 19.11 7.46 5.41
C ASP A 271 19.80 8.38 4.40
N GLY A 272 19.67 9.69 4.59
CA GLY A 272 19.98 10.65 3.53
C GLY A 272 19.09 10.44 2.31
N GLU A 273 19.69 10.16 1.14
CA GLU A 273 18.95 9.80 -0.09
C GLU A 273 18.85 8.28 -0.29
N ASP A 274 19.56 7.48 0.53
CA ASP A 274 19.56 6.03 0.39
C ASP A 274 18.30 5.40 0.99
N THR A 275 17.75 4.41 0.29
CA THR A 275 16.65 3.57 0.77
C THR A 275 17.21 2.45 1.64
N VAL A 276 16.85 2.42 2.93
CA VAL A 276 17.42 1.49 3.92
C VAL A 276 16.39 0.53 4.53
N GLY A 277 15.13 0.69 4.20
CA GLY A 277 14.05 -0.19 4.67
C GLY A 277 12.84 -0.16 3.78
N LEU A 278 12.16 -1.32 3.66
CA LEU A 278 10.88 -1.49 2.99
C LEU A 278 9.95 -2.27 3.93
N PHE A 279 8.73 -1.81 4.11
CA PHE A 279 7.75 -2.40 5.01
C PHE A 279 6.35 -2.37 4.40
N ASP A 280 5.39 -2.95 5.11
CA ASP A 280 3.99 -3.05 4.72
C ASP A 280 3.72 -3.99 3.54
N PHE A 281 4.14 -5.25 3.70
CA PHE A 281 4.00 -6.32 2.69
C PHE A 281 2.62 -7.01 2.71
N ASP A 282 1.63 -6.48 3.44
CA ASP A 282 0.34 -7.15 3.61
C ASP A 282 -0.50 -7.24 2.32
N TRP A 283 -0.16 -6.47 1.28
CA TRP A 283 -0.74 -6.56 -0.07
C TRP A 283 0.08 -7.40 -1.03
N SER A 284 1.22 -7.95 -0.58
CA SER A 284 2.12 -8.73 -1.44
C SER A 284 1.49 -10.02 -1.92
N LYS A 285 1.73 -10.35 -3.18
CA LYS A 285 1.25 -11.56 -3.86
C LYS A 285 2.16 -11.88 -5.05
N ILE A 286 2.05 -13.09 -5.61
CA ILE A 286 2.71 -13.41 -6.88
C ILE A 286 1.84 -12.89 -8.02
N ASP A 287 2.33 -11.90 -8.76
CA ASP A 287 1.58 -11.22 -9.82
C ASP A 287 2.52 -10.61 -10.87
N ALA A 288 1.96 -9.96 -11.89
CA ALA A 288 2.72 -9.29 -12.95
C ALA A 288 3.58 -8.14 -12.37
N ARG A 289 4.93 -8.23 -12.49
CA ARG A 289 5.83 -7.19 -11.99
C ARG A 289 5.58 -5.81 -12.61
N ILE A 290 5.11 -5.78 -13.87
CA ILE A 290 4.80 -4.53 -14.54
C ILE A 290 3.66 -3.76 -13.84
N PHE A 291 2.73 -4.46 -13.18
CA PHE A 291 1.71 -3.84 -12.35
C PHE A 291 2.32 -3.12 -11.15
N ASP A 292 3.25 -3.76 -10.44
CA ASP A 292 3.91 -3.17 -9.26
C ASP A 292 4.77 -1.95 -9.63
N ILE A 293 5.45 -2.02 -10.77
CA ILE A 293 6.21 -0.88 -11.34
C ILE A 293 5.27 0.28 -11.63
N CYS A 294 4.15 0.01 -12.31
CA CYS A 294 3.16 1.03 -12.68
C CYS A 294 2.48 1.62 -11.44
N LEU A 295 2.15 0.79 -10.45
CA LEU A 295 1.59 1.25 -9.18
C LEU A 295 2.59 2.15 -8.43
N GLY A 296 3.86 1.73 -8.34
CA GLY A 296 4.93 2.53 -7.76
C GLY A 296 5.13 3.87 -8.49
N ILE A 297 5.05 3.90 -9.82
CA ILE A 297 5.10 5.14 -10.60
C ILE A 297 3.90 6.05 -10.30
N VAL A 298 2.68 5.50 -10.26
CA VAL A 298 1.48 6.29 -9.97
C VAL A 298 1.57 6.92 -8.58
N TYR A 299 2.01 6.16 -7.58
CA TYR A 299 2.17 6.66 -6.22
C TYR A 299 3.33 7.65 -6.07
N CYS A 300 4.53 7.27 -6.52
CA CYS A 300 5.73 8.06 -6.27
C CYS A 300 5.84 9.29 -7.19
N CYS A 301 5.41 9.17 -8.45
CA CYS A 301 5.61 10.21 -9.46
C CYS A 301 4.35 11.04 -9.74
N GLY A 302 3.19 10.66 -9.21
CA GLY A 302 1.96 11.44 -9.29
C GLY A 302 2.06 12.75 -8.52
N SER A 303 1.65 13.85 -9.13
CA SER A 303 1.63 15.16 -8.47
C SER A 303 0.35 15.33 -7.67
N TRP A 304 0.49 15.78 -6.43
CA TRP A 304 -0.60 16.20 -5.56
C TRP A 304 -0.69 17.73 -5.43
N ASP A 305 0.08 18.47 -6.21
CA ASP A 305 0.02 19.93 -6.23
C ASP A 305 -1.27 20.41 -6.91
N MET A 306 -1.88 21.44 -6.39
CA MET A 306 -3.21 21.93 -6.83
C MET A 306 -3.32 22.14 -8.35
N GLU A 307 -2.26 22.70 -8.97
CA GLU A 307 -2.27 23.02 -10.40
C GLU A 307 -1.99 21.81 -11.30
N THR A 308 -1.27 20.81 -10.77
CA THR A 308 -0.81 19.63 -11.51
C THR A 308 -1.32 18.33 -10.89
N ASP A 309 -2.35 18.39 -10.07
CA ASP A 309 -2.93 17.22 -9.39
C ASP A 309 -3.29 16.11 -10.37
N GLY A 310 -2.79 14.90 -10.14
CA GLY A 310 -2.94 13.72 -10.99
C GLY A 310 -1.95 13.62 -12.17
N VAL A 311 -1.13 14.66 -12.43
CA VAL A 311 -0.11 14.62 -13.48
C VAL A 311 1.08 13.75 -13.04
N LEU A 312 1.52 12.81 -13.88
CA LEU A 312 2.78 12.11 -13.65
C LEU A 312 3.96 13.01 -14.04
N ARG A 313 4.86 13.25 -13.09
CA ARG A 313 6.10 14.01 -13.32
C ARG A 313 7.07 13.14 -14.14
N LEU A 314 7.18 13.41 -15.45
CA LEU A 314 7.90 12.55 -16.41
C LEU A 314 9.37 12.33 -16.06
N ASP A 315 10.05 13.34 -15.53
CA ASP A 315 11.47 13.20 -15.14
C ASP A 315 11.62 12.27 -13.93
N ASP A 316 10.68 12.30 -13.01
CA ASP A 316 10.64 11.39 -11.86
C ASP A 316 10.36 9.96 -12.32
N CYS A 317 9.44 9.77 -13.27
CA CYS A 317 9.19 8.47 -13.91
C CYS A 317 10.45 7.91 -14.57
N ARG A 318 11.20 8.77 -15.31
CA ARG A 318 12.48 8.37 -15.95
C ARG A 318 13.50 7.93 -14.88
N ASN A 319 13.63 8.70 -13.80
CA ASN A 319 14.57 8.38 -12.72
C ASN A 319 14.19 7.07 -12.02
N PHE A 320 12.91 6.86 -11.72
CA PHE A 320 12.41 5.61 -11.14
C PHE A 320 12.71 4.41 -12.05
N LEU A 321 12.34 4.48 -13.32
CA LEU A 321 12.60 3.42 -14.31
C LEU A 321 14.10 3.21 -14.55
N LYS A 322 14.91 4.27 -14.52
CA LYS A 322 16.38 4.17 -14.59
C LYS A 322 16.91 3.31 -13.45
N GLY A 323 16.51 3.58 -12.21
CA GLY A 323 16.95 2.79 -11.04
C GLY A 323 16.53 1.34 -11.16
N TYR A 324 15.27 1.10 -11.52
CA TYR A 324 14.73 -0.24 -11.73
C TYR A 324 15.52 -1.02 -12.79
N ASN A 325 15.73 -0.43 -13.96
CA ASN A 325 16.47 -1.07 -15.07
C ASN A 325 17.96 -1.27 -14.77
N GLN A 326 18.59 -0.35 -14.04
CA GLN A 326 19.98 -0.51 -13.60
C GLN A 326 20.15 -1.73 -12.70
N ALA A 327 19.26 -1.93 -11.75
CA ALA A 327 19.29 -3.08 -10.86
C ALA A 327 19.09 -4.42 -11.60
N LEU A 328 18.38 -4.42 -12.74
CA LEU A 328 18.17 -5.62 -13.56
C LEU A 328 19.35 -5.98 -14.49
N GLN A 329 20.40 -5.18 -14.57
CA GLN A 329 21.56 -5.51 -15.42
C GLN A 329 22.31 -6.77 -14.96
N SER A 330 22.07 -7.22 -13.74
CA SER A 330 22.62 -8.46 -13.19
C SER A 330 21.59 -9.20 -12.38
N GLY A 331 21.68 -10.52 -12.35
CA GLY A 331 20.83 -11.38 -11.52
C GLY A 331 19.81 -12.20 -12.32
N PRO A 332 18.87 -12.87 -11.64
CA PRO A 332 17.99 -13.87 -12.26
C PRO A 332 16.81 -13.26 -13.03
N LEU A 333 16.47 -11.98 -12.80
CA LEU A 333 15.31 -11.36 -13.40
C LEU A 333 15.71 -10.57 -14.67
N PRO A 334 15.16 -10.90 -15.86
CA PRO A 334 15.52 -10.21 -17.10
C PRO A 334 14.94 -8.79 -17.15
N PRO A 335 15.45 -7.91 -18.04
CA PRO A 335 14.81 -6.64 -18.38
C PRO A 335 13.33 -6.80 -18.77
N LEU A 336 12.59 -5.68 -18.86
CA LEU A 336 11.20 -5.70 -19.32
C LEU A 336 11.13 -6.29 -20.74
N ASN A 337 10.25 -7.26 -20.94
CA ASN A 337 10.02 -7.87 -22.23
C ASN A 337 9.11 -7.00 -23.12
N GLU A 338 8.99 -7.33 -24.40
CA GLU A 338 8.23 -6.54 -25.37
C GLU A 338 6.72 -6.47 -25.03
N THR A 339 6.16 -7.52 -24.40
CA THR A 339 4.76 -7.50 -23.93
C THR A 339 4.59 -6.52 -22.77
N GLU A 340 5.49 -6.54 -21.81
CA GLU A 340 5.47 -5.61 -20.68
C GLU A 340 5.59 -4.15 -21.15
N LYS A 341 6.51 -3.88 -22.09
CA LYS A 341 6.64 -2.54 -22.70
C LYS A 341 5.37 -2.12 -23.44
N LYS A 342 4.80 -3.02 -24.24
CA LYS A 342 3.57 -2.77 -25.01
C LYS A 342 2.37 -2.44 -24.13
N VAL A 343 2.22 -3.08 -22.99
CA VAL A 343 1.08 -2.85 -22.09
C VAL A 343 1.33 -1.73 -21.08
N PHE A 344 2.52 -1.17 -20.97
CA PHE A 344 2.94 -0.26 -19.91
C PHE A 344 1.95 0.87 -19.66
N VAL A 345 1.54 1.62 -20.68
CA VAL A 345 0.60 2.75 -20.56
C VAL A 345 -0.78 2.27 -20.10
N ARG A 346 -1.25 1.13 -20.64
CA ARG A 346 -2.53 0.56 -20.21
C ARG A 346 -2.46 0.02 -18.77
N MET A 347 -1.31 -0.48 -18.36
CA MET A 347 -1.09 -0.95 -16.99
C MET A 347 -0.98 0.23 -16.00
N LEU A 348 -0.46 1.41 -16.41
CA LEU A 348 -0.59 2.64 -15.62
C LEU A 348 -2.08 2.98 -15.37
N GLY A 349 -2.93 2.83 -16.40
CA GLY A 349 -4.38 2.94 -16.22
C GLY A 349 -4.93 1.87 -15.27
N GLY A 350 -4.48 0.64 -15.41
CA GLY A 350 -4.82 -0.47 -14.50
C GLY A 350 -4.47 -0.18 -13.04
N ALA A 351 -3.32 0.46 -12.80
CA ALA A 351 -2.90 0.91 -11.47
C ALA A 351 -3.86 1.99 -10.91
N HIS A 352 -4.26 2.98 -11.71
CA HIS A 352 -5.27 3.96 -11.28
C HIS A 352 -6.62 3.29 -10.94
N PHE A 353 -7.08 2.33 -11.75
CA PHE A 353 -8.31 1.59 -11.46
C PHE A 353 -8.19 0.75 -10.20
N TYR A 354 -7.02 0.18 -9.93
CA TYR A 354 -6.76 -0.54 -8.69
C TYR A 354 -6.83 0.39 -7.47
N LEU A 355 -6.31 1.62 -7.56
CA LEU A 355 -6.42 2.61 -6.49
C LEU A 355 -7.87 3.08 -6.27
N ILE A 356 -8.66 3.22 -7.33
CA ILE A 356 -10.12 3.48 -7.22
C ILE A 356 -10.83 2.26 -6.60
N TYR A 357 -10.44 1.03 -6.97
CA TYR A 357 -10.97 -0.19 -6.35
C TYR A 357 -10.68 -0.21 -4.85
N TRP A 358 -9.41 0.02 -4.46
CA TRP A 358 -9.01 0.07 -3.06
C TRP A 358 -9.74 1.17 -2.29
N LEU A 359 -9.86 2.37 -2.84
CA LEU A 359 -10.62 3.47 -2.24
C LEU A 359 -12.07 3.09 -1.99
N THR A 360 -12.71 2.43 -2.95
CA THR A 360 -14.11 1.99 -2.79
C THR A 360 -14.24 0.79 -1.85
N GLU A 361 -13.21 -0.08 -1.76
CA GLU A 361 -13.14 -1.13 -0.73
C GLU A 361 -13.10 -0.51 0.67
N LEU A 362 -12.22 0.47 0.87
CA LEU A 362 -12.10 1.23 2.10
C LEU A 362 -13.43 1.93 2.46
N TRP A 363 -14.11 2.50 1.46
CA TRP A 363 -15.36 3.22 1.67
C TRP A 363 -16.55 2.31 1.99
N TYR A 364 -16.71 1.21 1.26
CA TYR A 364 -17.92 0.39 1.34
C TYR A 364 -17.81 -0.79 2.32
N TYR A 365 -16.62 -1.33 2.56
CA TYR A 365 -16.48 -2.64 3.21
C TYR A 365 -15.48 -2.69 4.37
N LEU A 366 -14.41 -1.92 4.33
CA LEU A 366 -13.45 -1.91 5.43
C LEU A 366 -14.00 -1.06 6.59
N ASP A 367 -13.87 -1.60 7.81
CA ASP A 367 -14.21 -0.91 9.06
C ASP A 367 -13.14 0.16 9.36
N VAL A 368 -13.15 1.23 8.57
CA VAL A 368 -12.21 2.34 8.70
C VAL A 368 -12.95 3.57 9.16
N ASP A 369 -12.85 3.89 10.44
CA ASP A 369 -13.53 5.03 11.05
C ASP A 369 -12.96 6.40 10.60
N ASN A 370 -11.94 6.42 9.73
CA ASN A 370 -11.10 7.59 9.48
C ASN A 370 -11.22 8.23 8.10
N ILE A 371 -12.02 7.69 7.17
CA ILE A 371 -12.24 8.30 5.87
C ILE A 371 -13.64 8.91 5.78
N ASN A 372 -13.73 10.17 5.38
CA ASN A 372 -15.01 10.83 5.15
C ASN A 372 -15.25 11.09 3.67
N SER A 373 -16.48 11.54 3.31
CA SER A 373 -16.84 11.77 1.90
C SER A 373 -15.91 12.75 1.18
N TYR A 374 -15.43 13.79 1.84
CA TYR A 374 -14.57 14.79 1.21
C TYR A 374 -13.17 14.23 0.93
N GLU A 375 -12.61 13.50 1.89
CA GLU A 375 -11.33 12.81 1.73
C GLU A 375 -11.40 11.78 0.60
N ALA A 376 -12.39 10.92 0.62
CA ALA A 376 -12.60 9.92 -0.43
C ALA A 376 -12.79 10.55 -1.81
N LEU A 377 -13.53 11.67 -1.91
CA LEU A 377 -13.71 12.40 -3.17
C LEU A 377 -12.44 13.06 -3.66
N SER A 378 -11.56 13.53 -2.76
CA SER A 378 -10.29 14.11 -3.17
C SER A 378 -9.38 13.05 -3.80
N TYR A 379 -9.31 11.85 -3.23
CA TYR A 379 -8.56 10.72 -3.79
C TYR A 379 -9.15 10.27 -5.14
N LEU A 380 -10.47 10.12 -5.21
CA LEU A 380 -11.15 9.76 -6.44
C LEU A 380 -10.87 10.78 -7.56
N THR A 381 -10.93 12.07 -7.23
CA THR A 381 -10.65 13.17 -8.18
C THR A 381 -9.21 13.12 -8.68
N HIS A 382 -8.25 12.87 -7.79
CA HIS A 382 -6.83 12.72 -8.14
C HIS A 382 -6.63 11.60 -9.16
N PHE A 383 -7.17 10.41 -8.89
CA PHE A 383 -7.02 9.27 -9.81
C PHE A 383 -7.70 9.48 -11.16
N LEU A 384 -8.84 10.15 -11.18
CA LEU A 384 -9.54 10.50 -12.43
C LEU A 384 -8.77 11.53 -13.27
N ARG A 385 -8.13 12.51 -12.62
CA ARG A 385 -7.25 13.46 -13.31
C ARG A 385 -6.05 12.75 -13.91
N GLY A 386 -5.46 11.80 -13.17
CA GLY A 386 -4.39 10.94 -13.68
C GLY A 386 -4.80 10.16 -14.92
N LEU A 387 -5.97 9.51 -14.92
CA LEU A 387 -6.50 8.80 -16.08
C LEU A 387 -6.70 9.71 -17.29
N ASN A 388 -7.25 10.90 -17.08
CA ASN A 388 -7.42 11.88 -18.17
C ASN A 388 -6.08 12.40 -18.71
N TRP A 389 -5.10 12.56 -17.83
CA TRP A 389 -3.76 12.99 -18.24
C TRP A 389 -3.03 11.90 -19.04
N LEU A 390 -3.17 10.61 -18.65
CA LEU A 390 -2.62 9.46 -19.40
C LEU A 390 -3.09 9.44 -20.84
N ASP A 391 -4.34 9.77 -21.11
CA ASP A 391 -4.92 9.85 -22.45
C ASP A 391 -4.15 10.79 -23.38
N ASN A 392 -3.83 11.96 -22.84
CA ASN A 392 -3.20 13.03 -23.61
C ASN A 392 -1.67 12.85 -23.73
N ASN A 393 -1.09 11.89 -23.00
CA ASN A 393 0.36 11.70 -22.91
C ASN A 393 0.82 10.26 -23.19
N ALA A 394 -0.03 9.44 -23.80
CA ALA A 394 0.23 8.02 -24.01
C ALA A 394 1.54 7.75 -24.78
N ASP A 395 1.81 8.52 -25.84
CA ASP A 395 3.02 8.35 -26.67
C ASP A 395 4.30 8.66 -25.87
N VAL A 396 4.30 9.76 -25.10
CA VAL A 396 5.45 10.16 -24.27
C VAL A 396 5.71 9.13 -23.16
N LEU A 397 4.65 8.56 -22.60
CA LEU A 397 4.77 7.51 -21.60
C LEU A 397 5.29 6.20 -22.19
N ALA A 398 4.82 5.82 -23.38
CA ALA A 398 5.33 4.64 -24.09
C ALA A 398 6.83 4.73 -24.40
N ASP A 399 7.33 5.95 -24.64
CA ASP A 399 8.77 6.20 -24.88
C ASP A 399 9.64 5.96 -23.62
N LEU A 400 9.07 5.99 -22.43
CA LEU A 400 9.83 5.77 -21.19
C LEU A 400 10.38 4.33 -21.05
N VAL A 401 9.80 3.36 -21.73
CA VAL A 401 10.15 1.94 -21.64
C VAL A 401 10.71 1.35 -22.93
N LYS A 402 10.97 2.18 -23.95
CA LYS A 402 11.65 1.77 -25.17
C LYS A 402 13.14 1.59 -24.89
#